data_0d04a8ce08c6085e2705b26436652be0
#
_entry.id   0d04a8ce08c6085e2705b26436652be0
#
_cell.length_a   1.000
_cell.length_b   1.000
_cell.length_c   1.000
_cell.angle_alpha   90.00
_cell.angle_beta   90.00
_cell.angle_gamma   90.00
#
_symmetry.space_group_name_H-M   'P 1'
#
loop_
_entity.id
_entity.type
_entity.pdbx_description
1 polymer ?
#
loop_
_entity_poly.entity_id
_entity_poly.type
_entity_poly.pdbx_seq_one_letter_code
_entity_poly.pdbx_strand_id
1 'polypeptide(L)'
;VTLFESGLQIMFSPQPAIRKLKRKLRDFNDNDYLLMMGDPAAMGIACCVAAEMNRGKFKILKWDKKQQRYYPVSVNLNEKGEIDEQDKL
;
A
#
# COMPACT_ATOMS: atom_id res chain seq x y z
N VAL A 1 2.71 -12.96 -3.58
CA VAL A 1 1.39 -13.29 -3.01
C VAL A 1 0.33 -12.37 -3.59
N THR A 2 -0.74 -12.95 -4.07
CA THR A 2 -1.87 -12.19 -4.56
C THR A 2 -2.74 -11.77 -3.38
N LEU A 3 -2.88 -10.46 -3.17
CA LEU A 3 -3.68 -9.94 -2.07
C LEU A 3 -5.17 -9.99 -2.38
N PHE A 4 -5.55 -9.67 -3.61
CA PHE A 4 -6.92 -9.71 -4.08
C PHE A 4 -7.03 -10.57 -5.32
N GLU A 5 -8.09 -11.35 -5.40
CA GLU A 5 -8.37 -12.13 -6.59
C GLU A 5 -8.91 -11.22 -7.69
N SER A 6 -8.69 -11.63 -8.94
CA SER A 6 -9.22 -10.91 -10.09
C SER A 6 -10.73 -10.77 -9.98
N GLY A 7 -11.23 -9.56 -10.18
CA GLY A 7 -12.66 -9.27 -10.10
C GLY A 7 -13.19 -8.95 -8.70
N LEU A 8 -12.36 -9.06 -7.66
CA LEU A 8 -12.78 -8.68 -6.32
C LEU A 8 -12.94 -7.16 -6.25
N GLN A 9 -14.08 -6.70 -5.77
CA GLN A 9 -14.37 -5.29 -5.57
C GLN A 9 -14.81 -5.07 -4.13
N ILE A 10 -14.36 -3.96 -3.55
CA ILE A 10 -14.79 -3.53 -2.23
C ILE A 10 -15.92 -2.52 -2.43
N MET A 11 -17.18 -2.96 -2.29
CA MET A 11 -18.33 -2.13 -2.62
C MET A 11 -19.00 -1.52 -1.40
N PHE A 12 -19.40 -2.32 -0.43
CA PHE A 12 -20.22 -1.85 0.68
C PHE A 12 -19.57 -2.03 2.04
N SER A 13 -18.77 -3.05 2.21
CA SER A 13 -18.12 -3.32 3.49
C SER A 13 -16.69 -3.77 3.28
N PRO A 14 -15.70 -2.98 3.71
CA PRO A 14 -14.30 -3.36 3.56
C PRO A 14 -13.81 -4.35 4.62
N GLN A 15 -14.58 -4.59 5.69
CA GLN A 15 -14.08 -5.34 6.83
C GLN A 15 -13.65 -6.78 6.51
N PRO A 16 -14.39 -7.56 5.72
CA PRO A 16 -13.91 -8.90 5.35
C PRO A 16 -12.61 -8.86 4.57
N ALA A 17 -12.45 -7.88 3.69
CA ALA A 17 -11.23 -7.71 2.91
C ALA A 17 -10.05 -7.32 3.81
N ILE A 18 -10.29 -6.45 4.80
CA ILE A 18 -9.27 -6.05 5.77
C ILE A 18 -8.77 -7.27 6.56
N ARG A 19 -9.69 -8.10 7.05
CA ARG A 19 -9.31 -9.31 7.78
C ARG A 19 -8.47 -10.26 6.93
N LYS A 20 -8.86 -10.42 5.67
CA LYS A 20 -8.12 -11.26 4.73
C LYS A 20 -6.73 -10.70 4.44
N LEU A 21 -6.62 -9.39 4.27
CA LEU A 21 -5.35 -8.71 4.06
C LEU A 21 -4.43 -8.84 5.26
N LYS A 22 -4.96 -8.69 6.47
CA LYS A 22 -4.15 -8.82 7.69
C LYS A 22 -3.53 -10.21 7.78
N ARG A 23 -4.25 -11.24 7.37
CA ARG A 23 -3.70 -12.60 7.33
C ARG A 23 -2.61 -12.75 6.28
N LYS A 24 -2.84 -12.19 5.09
CA LYS A 24 -1.88 -12.29 3.98
C LYS A 24 -0.62 -11.46 4.20
N LEU A 25 -0.74 -10.35 4.90
CA LEU A 25 0.37 -9.43 5.15
C LEU A 25 1.00 -9.59 6.53
N ARG A 26 0.65 -10.68 7.25
CA ARG A 26 1.14 -10.89 8.61
C ARG A 26 2.66 -10.84 8.71
N ASP A 27 3.36 -11.37 7.73
CA ASP A 27 4.82 -11.43 7.71
C ASP A 27 5.45 -10.36 6.80
N PHE A 28 4.67 -9.35 6.43
CA PHE A 28 5.17 -8.26 5.59
C PHE A 28 6.32 -7.53 6.29
N ASN A 29 7.40 -7.29 5.53
CA ASN A 29 8.62 -6.68 6.09
C ASN A 29 9.28 -5.77 5.05
N ASP A 30 10.43 -5.20 5.41
CA ASP A 30 11.14 -4.22 4.58
C ASP A 30 11.64 -4.78 3.25
N ASN A 31 11.65 -6.09 3.07
CA ASN A 31 12.06 -6.71 1.81
C ASN A 31 10.90 -6.90 0.84
N ASP A 32 9.69 -6.62 1.27
CA ASP A 32 8.48 -6.83 0.47
C ASP A 32 8.04 -5.55 -0.22
N TYR A 33 7.37 -5.70 -1.35
CA TYR A 33 6.84 -4.59 -2.13
C TYR A 33 5.36 -4.81 -2.40
N LEU A 34 4.61 -3.70 -2.47
CA LEU A 34 3.23 -3.71 -2.91
C LEU A 34 3.16 -3.31 -4.39
N LEU A 35 2.64 -4.19 -5.22
CA LEU A 35 2.41 -3.90 -6.62
C LEU A 35 0.99 -3.35 -6.77
N MET A 36 0.88 -2.12 -7.24
CA MET A 36 -0.40 -1.42 -7.31
C MET A 36 -1.11 -1.73 -8.61
N MET A 37 -2.05 -2.67 -8.55
CA MET A 37 -2.89 -3.08 -9.68
C MET A 37 -4.32 -3.30 -9.20
N GLY A 38 -5.28 -2.89 -10.01
CA GLY A 38 -6.69 -3.19 -9.77
C GLY A 38 -7.46 -2.04 -9.12
N ASP A 39 -8.40 -2.37 -8.25
CA ASP A 39 -9.32 -1.42 -7.63
C ASP A 39 -8.56 -0.43 -6.72
N PRO A 40 -8.69 0.89 -6.95
CA PRO A 40 -8.03 1.88 -6.11
C PRO A 40 -8.39 1.80 -4.63
N ALA A 41 -9.63 1.46 -4.29
CA ALA A 41 -10.03 1.30 -2.90
C ALA A 41 -9.29 0.13 -2.25
N ALA A 42 -9.16 -0.99 -2.98
CA ALA A 42 -8.43 -2.14 -2.50
C ALA A 42 -6.95 -1.82 -2.30
N MET A 43 -6.36 -1.07 -3.23
CA MET A 43 -4.96 -0.66 -3.12
C MET A 43 -4.73 0.24 -1.91
N GLY A 44 -5.63 1.20 -1.67
CA GLY A 44 -5.53 2.07 -0.50
C GLY A 44 -5.60 1.29 0.81
N ILE A 45 -6.52 0.35 0.91
CA ILE A 45 -6.67 -0.48 2.10
C ILE A 45 -5.43 -1.37 2.30
N ALA A 46 -4.89 -1.93 1.20
CA ALA A 46 -3.68 -2.74 1.28
C ALA A 46 -2.50 -1.93 1.83
N CYS A 47 -2.35 -0.68 1.41
CA CYS A 47 -1.31 0.20 1.95
C CYS A 47 -1.48 0.44 3.44
N CYS A 48 -2.71 0.68 3.90
CA CYS A 48 -2.99 0.88 5.31
C CYS A 48 -2.65 -0.36 6.15
N VAL A 49 -3.03 -1.54 5.66
CA VAL A 49 -2.73 -2.79 6.36
C VAL A 49 -1.23 -3.07 6.37
N ALA A 50 -0.55 -2.87 5.24
CA ALA A 50 0.90 -3.06 5.18
C ALA A 50 1.63 -2.13 6.16
N ALA A 51 1.19 -0.87 6.26
CA ALA A 51 1.74 0.07 7.22
C ALA A 51 1.55 -0.41 8.66
N GLU A 52 0.36 -0.91 8.98
CA GLU A 52 0.09 -1.46 10.32
C GLU A 52 1.00 -2.65 10.62
N MET A 53 1.19 -3.55 9.65
CA MET A 53 1.99 -4.75 9.86
C MET A 53 3.48 -4.49 9.93
N ASN A 54 3.97 -3.39 9.36
CA ASN A 54 5.39 -3.10 9.27
C ASN A 54 5.76 -1.74 9.89
N ARG A 55 5.11 -1.37 10.97
CA ARG A 55 5.44 -0.18 11.77
C ARG A 55 5.42 1.12 10.98
N GLY A 56 4.46 1.25 10.06
CA GLY A 56 4.31 2.47 9.28
C GLY A 56 5.22 2.58 8.07
N LYS A 57 5.90 1.50 7.69
CA LYS A 57 6.83 1.51 6.55
C LYS A 57 6.39 0.51 5.50
N PHE A 58 6.41 0.93 4.24
CA PHE A 58 6.18 0.00 3.14
C PHE A 58 6.74 0.59 1.85
N LYS A 59 6.90 -0.27 0.86
CA LYS A 59 7.37 0.14 -0.47
C LYS A 59 6.34 -0.25 -1.51
N ILE A 60 6.11 0.65 -2.45
CA ILE A 60 5.20 0.45 -3.56
C ILE A 60 6.02 0.34 -4.82
N LEU A 61 5.68 -0.62 -5.70
CA LEU A 61 6.22 -0.66 -7.05
C LEU A 61 5.27 0.08 -7.97
N LYS A 62 5.77 1.13 -8.59
CA LYS A 62 5.01 1.94 -9.52
C LYS A 62 5.55 1.80 -10.93
N TRP A 63 4.66 1.67 -11.92
CA TRP A 63 5.04 1.56 -13.32
C TRP A 63 5.31 2.94 -13.91
N ASP A 64 6.47 3.08 -14.56
CA ASP A 64 6.83 4.28 -15.29
C ASP A 64 6.62 4.03 -16.78
N LYS A 65 5.64 4.71 -17.38
CA LYS A 65 5.31 4.55 -18.79
C LYS A 65 6.41 5.03 -19.71
N LYS A 66 7.13 6.08 -19.33
CA LYS A 66 8.19 6.66 -20.17
C LYS A 66 9.39 5.74 -20.25
N GLN A 67 9.80 5.16 -19.14
CA GLN A 67 10.97 4.29 -19.07
C GLN A 67 10.61 2.82 -19.18
N GLN A 68 9.33 2.48 -19.19
CA GLN A 68 8.81 1.12 -19.30
C GLN A 68 9.44 0.19 -18.27
N ARG A 69 9.43 0.62 -17.02
CA ARG A 69 9.95 -0.18 -15.90
C ARG A 69 9.23 0.17 -14.62
N TYR A 70 9.31 -0.75 -13.67
CA TYR A 70 8.85 -0.49 -12.31
C TYR A 70 9.93 0.23 -11.51
N TYR A 71 9.52 1.11 -10.62
CA TYR A 71 10.44 1.70 -9.66
C TYR A 71 9.81 1.73 -8.28
N PRO A 72 10.62 1.63 -7.21
CA PRO A 72 10.09 1.60 -5.85
C PRO A 72 9.82 3.01 -5.34
N VAL A 73 8.71 3.13 -4.59
CA VAL A 73 8.40 4.33 -3.82
C VAL A 73 8.37 3.91 -2.36
N SER A 74 9.27 4.44 -1.57
CA SER A 74 9.37 4.11 -0.14
C SER A 74 8.52 5.06 0.68
N VAL A 75 7.68 4.51 1.55
CA VAL A 75 6.83 5.28 2.44
C VAL A 75 7.21 4.99 3.88
N ASN A 76 7.42 6.04 4.66
CA ASN A 76 7.67 5.93 6.09
C ASN A 76 6.76 6.92 6.82
N LEU A 77 5.74 6.41 7.46
CA LEU A 77 4.75 7.25 8.15
C LEU A 77 5.23 7.72 9.53
N ASN A 78 6.38 7.25 9.98
CA ASN A 78 6.93 7.64 11.29
C ASN A 78 7.75 8.92 11.22
N GLU A 79 8.14 9.36 10.03
CA GLU A 79 8.84 10.61 9.89
C GLU A 79 7.90 11.76 10.19
N LYS A 80 8.27 12.53 11.20
CA LYS A 80 7.59 13.78 11.46
C LYS A 80 8.11 14.77 10.45
N GLY A 81 7.39 14.94 9.37
CA GLY A 81 7.68 16.04 8.47
C GLY A 81 7.54 17.35 9.22
N GLU A 82 8.58 18.17 9.25
CA GLU A 82 8.40 19.53 9.70
C GLU A 82 7.51 20.23 8.68
N ILE A 83 6.30 20.55 9.11
CA ILE A 83 5.41 21.35 8.30
C ILE A 83 5.84 22.79 8.48
N ASP A 84 6.65 23.31 7.55
CA ASP A 84 6.92 24.72 7.52
C ASP A 84 5.86 25.42 6.65
N GLU A 85 5.93 26.76 6.57
CA GLU A 85 4.91 27.51 5.86
C GLU A 85 4.86 27.22 4.37
N GLN A 86 5.94 26.73 3.80
CA GLN A 86 6.01 26.39 2.38
C GLN A 86 5.23 25.12 2.05
N ASP A 87 5.03 24.25 3.04
CA ASP A 87 4.30 22.99 2.87
C ASP A 87 2.80 23.16 3.11
N LYS A 88 2.35 24.33 3.49
CA LYS A 88 0.93 24.59 3.68
C LYS A 88 0.29 24.88 2.33
N LEU A 89 -0.66 24.07 1.99
CA LEU A 89 -1.48 24.28 0.79
C LEU A 89 -2.73 25.07 1.13
#